data_53a3ef7030460707cfaf28816224f355
#
_entry.id   53a3ef7030460707cfaf28816224f355
#
_cell.length_a   1.000
_cell.length_b   1.000
_cell.length_c   1.000
_cell.angle_alpha   90.00
_cell.angle_beta   90.00
_cell.angle_gamma   90.00
#
_symmetry.space_group_name_H-M   'P 1'
#
loop_
_entity.id
_entity.type
_entity.pdbx_description
1 polymer ?
#
loop_
_entity_poly.entity_id
_entity_poly.type
_entity_poly.pdbx_seq_one_letter_code
_entity_poly.pdbx_strand_id
1 'polypeptide(L)'
;AWVRGYYYKPRVDYALLEKHHEGLIALSACLSGDLPKLLLDRRENDARAMAQRYLDIFGRGNFFVELQDHGIPEQKQVLPRLVRLARSMDIPLVVTNDCHYLEREDAQAQEILMCIQTGKTLTDENRMRMSTDQLYVKSEDEMRAAFPNFADAIERTEEIAQRCQVEFDFSKTYLPAFPLPEGETNVGYL
;
A
#
# COMPACT_ATOMS: atom_id res chain seq x y z
N ALA A 1 6.47 12.87 6.22
CA ALA A 1 5.72 13.24 5.02
C ALA A 1 5.03 14.59 5.16
N TRP A 2 4.20 14.83 6.21
CA TRP A 2 3.46 16.09 6.39
C TRP A 2 4.37 17.32 6.44
N VAL A 3 5.45 17.30 7.19
CA VAL A 3 6.31 18.47 7.42
C VAL A 3 7.26 18.76 6.25
N ARG A 4 7.76 17.72 5.58
CA ARG A 4 8.82 17.88 4.56
C ARG A 4 8.44 17.40 3.16
N GLY A 5 7.39 16.61 3.04
CA GLY A 5 6.96 15.98 1.78
C GLY A 5 5.54 16.38 1.34
N TYR A 6 4.98 17.47 1.87
CA TYR A 6 3.63 17.90 1.50
C TYR A 6 3.65 18.70 0.19
N TYR A 7 2.98 18.14 -0.81
CA TYR A 7 2.66 18.83 -2.06
C TYR A 7 1.28 18.37 -2.52
N TYR A 8 0.24 19.16 -2.22
CA TYR A 8 -1.20 18.83 -2.33
C TYR A 8 -1.62 17.60 -1.50
N LYS A 9 -0.72 16.64 -1.29
CA LYS A 9 -0.88 15.46 -0.43
C LYS A 9 0.44 15.17 0.26
N PRO A 10 0.44 14.51 1.43
CA PRO A 10 1.67 14.02 2.04
C PRO A 10 2.34 13.02 1.10
N ARG A 11 3.61 13.22 0.81
CA ARG A 11 4.41 12.36 -0.06
C ARG A 11 5.65 11.86 0.68
N VAL A 12 6.11 10.71 0.27
CA VAL A 12 7.32 10.08 0.78
C VAL A 12 8.20 9.76 -0.42
N ASP A 13 9.46 10.17 -0.36
CA ASP A 13 10.50 9.77 -1.30
C ASP A 13 11.39 8.68 -0.73
N TYR A 14 12.27 8.13 -1.53
CA TYR A 14 13.18 7.06 -1.09
C TYR A 14 14.14 7.52 0.01
N ALA A 15 14.62 8.76 -0.02
CA ALA A 15 15.52 9.28 1.01
C ALA A 15 14.85 9.32 2.39
N LEU A 16 13.54 9.64 2.41
CA LEU A 16 12.76 9.63 3.63
C LEU A 16 12.46 8.20 4.11
N LEU A 17 12.21 7.26 3.18
CA LEU A 17 12.04 5.85 3.50
C LEU A 17 13.34 5.26 4.07
N GLU A 18 14.49 5.50 3.43
CA GLU A 18 15.81 5.05 3.89
C GLU A 18 16.10 5.54 5.31
N LYS A 19 15.64 6.75 5.66
CA LYS A 19 15.85 7.34 6.99
C LYS A 19 14.90 6.80 8.06
N HIS A 20 13.69 6.34 7.68
CA HIS A 20 12.61 6.03 8.61
C HIS A 20 11.99 4.64 8.35
N HIS A 21 12.77 3.69 7.88
CA HIS A 21 12.30 2.34 7.55
C HIS A 21 12.19 1.41 8.75
N GLU A 22 12.86 1.73 9.85
CA GLU A 22 12.86 0.89 11.05
C GLU A 22 11.44 0.65 11.57
N GLY A 23 11.10 -0.61 11.81
CA GLY A 23 9.77 -1.04 12.24
C GLY A 23 8.71 -1.06 11.15
N LEU A 24 9.06 -0.76 9.89
CA LEU A 24 8.12 -0.82 8.77
C LEU A 24 8.21 -2.17 8.03
N ILE A 25 7.05 -2.64 7.62
CA ILE A 25 6.90 -3.73 6.63
C ILE A 25 6.35 -3.10 5.36
N ALA A 26 6.92 -3.45 4.21
CA ALA A 26 6.53 -2.92 2.91
C ALA A 26 6.03 -4.02 1.98
N LEU A 27 4.97 -3.71 1.24
CA LEU A 27 4.39 -4.54 0.20
C LEU A 27 4.49 -3.81 -1.14
N SER A 28 4.58 -4.57 -2.25
CA SER A 28 4.81 -4.01 -3.59
C SER A 28 3.60 -3.29 -4.22
N ALA A 29 2.49 -3.23 -3.50
CA ALA A 29 1.23 -2.58 -3.91
C ALA A 29 0.53 -3.22 -5.13
N CYS A 30 -0.56 -2.56 -5.58
CA CYS A 30 -1.41 -2.97 -6.69
C CYS A 30 -0.77 -2.65 -8.07
N LEU A 31 -1.56 -2.69 -9.15
CA LEU A 31 -1.11 -2.32 -10.50
C LEU A 31 -0.47 -0.92 -10.60
N SER A 32 -0.77 -0.03 -9.64
CA SER A 32 -0.16 1.29 -9.56
C SER A 32 1.22 1.31 -8.91
N GLY A 33 1.67 0.19 -8.34
CA GLY A 33 3.00 0.03 -7.75
C GLY A 33 4.12 0.05 -8.79
N ASP A 34 5.35 0.31 -8.34
CA ASP A 34 6.50 0.41 -9.23
C ASP A 34 6.81 -0.92 -9.93
N LEU A 35 6.79 -2.03 -9.18
CA LEU A 35 7.11 -3.35 -9.75
C LEU A 35 6.09 -3.80 -10.80
N PRO A 36 4.76 -3.77 -10.54
CA PRO A 36 3.77 -4.12 -11.55
C PRO A 36 3.87 -3.25 -12.81
N LYS A 37 4.05 -1.93 -12.69
CA LYS A 37 4.21 -1.02 -13.84
C LYS A 37 5.41 -1.38 -14.69
N LEU A 38 6.57 -1.53 -14.08
CA LEU A 38 7.80 -1.89 -14.79
C LEU A 38 7.68 -3.24 -15.51
N LEU A 39 7.03 -4.22 -14.88
CA LEU A 39 6.81 -5.53 -15.48
C LEU A 39 5.77 -5.50 -16.62
N LEU A 40 4.72 -4.68 -16.53
CA LEU A 40 3.78 -4.46 -17.63
C LEU A 40 4.48 -3.82 -18.83
N ASP A 41 5.37 -2.87 -18.59
CA ASP A 41 6.20 -2.20 -19.59
C ASP A 41 7.35 -3.09 -20.12
N ARG A 42 7.43 -4.35 -19.68
CA ARG A 42 8.49 -5.33 -20.05
C ARG A 42 9.92 -4.87 -19.66
N ARG A 43 10.03 -4.06 -18.64
CA ARG A 43 11.28 -3.53 -18.09
C ARG A 43 11.77 -4.41 -16.93
N GLU A 44 12.06 -5.67 -17.22
CA GLU A 44 12.38 -6.69 -16.20
C GLU A 44 13.63 -6.35 -15.38
N ASN A 45 14.66 -5.78 -16.03
CA ASN A 45 15.89 -5.38 -15.32
C ASN A 45 15.63 -4.21 -14.35
N ASP A 46 14.81 -3.24 -14.75
CA ASP A 46 14.45 -2.11 -13.90
C ASP A 46 13.57 -2.57 -12.73
N ALA A 47 12.65 -3.51 -12.97
CA ALA A 47 11.85 -4.12 -11.91
C ALA A 47 12.73 -4.85 -10.89
N ARG A 48 13.75 -5.58 -11.34
CA ARG A 48 14.74 -6.23 -10.47
C ARG A 48 15.55 -5.22 -9.66
N ALA A 49 16.04 -4.16 -10.30
CA ALA A 49 16.78 -3.10 -9.63
C ALA A 49 15.91 -2.40 -8.57
N MET A 50 14.63 -2.15 -8.88
CA MET A 50 13.68 -1.56 -7.95
C MET A 50 13.38 -2.49 -6.77
N ALA A 51 13.17 -3.78 -7.02
CA ALA A 51 12.97 -4.77 -5.95
C ALA A 51 14.20 -4.87 -5.03
N GLN A 52 15.41 -4.80 -5.61
CA GLN A 52 16.64 -4.77 -4.83
C GLN A 52 16.71 -3.52 -3.96
N ARG A 53 16.35 -2.35 -4.48
CA ARG A 53 16.30 -1.12 -3.70
C ARG A 53 15.35 -1.22 -2.51
N TYR A 54 14.18 -1.83 -2.67
CA TYR A 54 13.26 -2.07 -1.55
C TYR A 54 13.85 -3.05 -0.53
N LEU A 55 14.55 -4.10 -0.97
CA LEU A 55 15.27 -4.99 -0.08
C LEU A 55 16.38 -4.28 0.70
N ASP A 56 17.08 -3.35 0.06
CA ASP A 56 18.16 -2.57 0.70
C ASP A 56 17.60 -1.61 1.76
N ILE A 57 16.40 -1.04 1.51
CA ILE A 57 15.72 -0.14 2.46
C ILE A 57 15.11 -0.90 3.64
N PHE A 58 14.26 -1.91 3.38
CA PHE A 58 13.44 -2.56 4.41
C PHE A 58 14.09 -3.81 4.99
N GLY A 59 15.06 -4.37 4.31
CA GLY A 59 15.69 -5.64 4.67
C GLY A 59 14.89 -6.87 4.25
N ARG A 60 15.58 -8.02 4.22
CA ARG A 60 14.94 -9.31 3.97
C ARG A 60 13.94 -9.64 5.09
N GLY A 61 12.77 -10.13 4.70
CA GLY A 61 11.68 -10.45 5.62
C GLY A 61 10.78 -9.26 6.00
N ASN A 62 11.10 -8.02 5.58
CA ASN A 62 10.24 -6.85 5.76
C ASN A 62 9.75 -6.25 4.43
N PHE A 63 10.16 -6.83 3.31
CA PHE A 63 9.62 -6.48 2.00
C PHE A 63 8.99 -7.72 1.35
N PHE A 64 7.77 -7.58 0.84
CA PHE A 64 6.98 -8.64 0.23
C PHE A 64 6.50 -8.24 -1.16
N VAL A 65 6.54 -9.18 -2.10
CA VAL A 65 5.89 -8.98 -3.39
C VAL A 65 4.42 -9.37 -3.25
N GLU A 66 3.56 -8.42 -3.53
CA GLU A 66 2.11 -8.51 -3.38
C GLU A 66 1.46 -9.06 -4.65
N LEU A 67 0.57 -10.02 -4.48
CA LEU A 67 -0.22 -10.63 -5.55
C LEU A 67 -1.69 -10.27 -5.37
N GLN A 68 -2.31 -9.80 -6.45
CA GLN A 68 -3.73 -9.46 -6.52
C GLN A 68 -4.33 -9.99 -7.81
N ASP A 69 -5.56 -10.52 -7.74
CA ASP A 69 -6.35 -10.91 -8.91
C ASP A 69 -7.83 -10.57 -8.69
N HIS A 70 -8.29 -9.55 -9.37
CA HIS A 70 -9.69 -9.10 -9.37
C HIS A 70 -10.36 -9.39 -10.74
N GLY A 71 -9.77 -10.28 -11.55
CA GLY A 71 -10.22 -10.56 -12.91
C GLY A 71 -9.76 -9.54 -13.95
N ILE A 72 -8.96 -8.55 -13.57
CA ILE A 72 -8.44 -7.49 -14.46
C ILE A 72 -7.37 -8.09 -15.38
N PRO A 73 -7.44 -7.86 -16.72
CA PRO A 73 -6.49 -8.45 -17.67
C PRO A 73 -5.02 -8.14 -17.37
N GLU A 74 -4.73 -6.92 -16.95
CA GLU A 74 -3.37 -6.48 -16.61
C GLU A 74 -2.82 -7.23 -15.39
N GLN A 75 -3.65 -7.55 -14.40
CA GLN A 75 -3.26 -8.38 -13.25
C GLN A 75 -2.91 -9.78 -13.70
N LYS A 76 -3.72 -10.40 -14.56
CA LYS A 76 -3.44 -11.73 -15.12
C LYS A 76 -2.14 -11.75 -15.92
N GLN A 77 -1.82 -10.66 -16.60
CA GLN A 77 -0.57 -10.53 -17.36
C GLN A 77 0.65 -10.36 -16.45
N VAL A 78 0.54 -9.57 -15.37
CA VAL A 78 1.70 -9.23 -14.52
C VAL A 78 1.96 -10.26 -13.42
N LEU A 79 0.95 -10.94 -12.91
CA LEU A 79 1.04 -11.89 -11.80
C LEU A 79 2.14 -12.96 -12.00
N PRO A 80 2.22 -13.69 -13.14
CA PRO A 80 3.29 -14.67 -13.34
C PRO A 80 4.69 -14.04 -13.41
N ARG A 81 4.80 -12.77 -13.79
CA ARG A 81 6.08 -12.04 -13.82
C ARG A 81 6.49 -11.62 -12.41
N LEU A 82 5.55 -11.13 -11.58
CA LEU A 82 5.78 -10.84 -10.17
C LEU A 82 6.27 -12.08 -9.41
N VAL A 83 5.59 -13.21 -9.60
CA VAL A 83 5.99 -14.50 -8.99
C VAL A 83 7.40 -14.91 -9.42
N ARG A 84 7.72 -14.79 -10.71
CA ARG A 84 9.06 -15.10 -11.22
C ARG A 84 10.13 -14.18 -10.66
N LEU A 85 9.85 -12.87 -10.61
CA LEU A 85 10.75 -11.88 -10.02
C LEU A 85 11.02 -12.22 -8.55
N ALA A 86 9.97 -12.38 -7.76
CA ALA A 86 10.04 -12.67 -6.34
C ALA A 86 10.86 -13.93 -6.06
N ARG A 87 10.54 -15.03 -6.74
CA ARG A 87 11.27 -16.31 -6.60
C ARG A 87 12.74 -16.19 -6.98
N SER A 88 13.06 -15.43 -8.06
CA SER A 88 14.45 -15.25 -8.52
C SER A 88 15.31 -14.40 -7.58
N MET A 89 14.68 -13.66 -6.66
CA MET A 89 15.34 -12.79 -5.69
C MET A 89 15.15 -13.23 -4.24
N ASP A 90 14.48 -14.36 -4.02
CA ASP A 90 14.14 -14.90 -2.70
C ASP A 90 13.34 -13.86 -1.87
N ILE A 91 12.35 -13.25 -2.50
CA ILE A 91 11.42 -12.32 -1.86
C ILE A 91 10.11 -13.06 -1.57
N PRO A 92 9.62 -13.05 -0.32
CA PRO A 92 8.36 -13.72 0.00
C PRO A 92 7.17 -13.06 -0.69
N LEU A 93 6.19 -13.89 -1.06
CA LEU A 93 4.93 -13.45 -1.65
C LEU A 93 3.89 -13.23 -0.56
N VAL A 94 2.99 -12.28 -0.77
CA VAL A 94 1.78 -12.09 0.03
C VAL A 94 0.60 -11.85 -0.90
N VAL A 95 -0.57 -12.43 -0.56
CA VAL A 95 -1.81 -12.24 -1.32
C VAL A 95 -2.69 -11.24 -0.60
N THR A 96 -3.18 -10.23 -1.32
CA THR A 96 -4.13 -9.24 -0.79
C THR A 96 -5.28 -9.01 -1.76
N ASN A 97 -6.33 -8.30 -1.31
CA ASN A 97 -7.49 -8.02 -2.17
C ASN A 97 -7.71 -6.53 -2.45
N ASP A 98 -6.81 -5.63 -2.08
CA ASP A 98 -6.95 -4.18 -2.36
C ASP A 98 -8.37 -3.66 -2.05
N CYS A 99 -8.86 -3.94 -0.83
CA CYS A 99 -10.25 -3.71 -0.44
C CYS A 99 -10.60 -2.23 -0.46
N HIS A 100 -11.69 -1.88 -1.14
CA HIS A 100 -12.22 -0.53 -1.24
C HIS A 100 -13.60 -0.38 -0.58
N TYR A 101 -14.28 -1.49 -0.32
CA TYR A 101 -15.60 -1.56 0.32
C TYR A 101 -15.78 -2.92 1.02
N LEU A 102 -16.81 -3.04 1.86
CA LEU A 102 -17.01 -4.20 2.71
C LEU A 102 -17.65 -5.37 1.96
N GLU A 103 -18.81 -5.15 1.37
CA GLU A 103 -19.57 -6.17 0.66
C GLU A 103 -19.48 -5.95 -0.85
N ARG A 104 -19.66 -7.00 -1.64
CA ARG A 104 -19.58 -6.93 -3.09
C ARG A 104 -20.59 -5.95 -3.69
N GLU A 105 -21.77 -5.87 -3.10
CA GLU A 105 -22.88 -4.99 -3.51
C GLU A 105 -22.56 -3.52 -3.30
N ASP A 106 -21.60 -3.20 -2.41
CA ASP A 106 -21.14 -1.83 -2.13
C ASP A 106 -20.35 -1.22 -3.30
N ALA A 107 -20.01 -1.99 -4.33
CA ALA A 107 -19.34 -1.50 -5.52
C ALA A 107 -20.06 -0.29 -6.15
N GLN A 108 -21.41 -0.29 -6.13
CA GLN A 108 -22.20 0.83 -6.63
C GLN A 108 -22.08 2.07 -5.73
N ALA A 109 -22.06 1.89 -4.41
CA ALA A 109 -21.87 3.00 -3.46
C ALA A 109 -20.49 3.61 -3.64
N GLN A 110 -19.45 2.79 -3.81
CA GLN A 110 -18.08 3.24 -4.12
C GLN A 110 -18.02 4.06 -5.40
N GLU A 111 -18.75 3.66 -6.45
CA GLU A 111 -18.81 4.39 -7.70
C GLU A 111 -19.42 5.80 -7.52
N ILE A 112 -20.46 5.93 -6.68
CA ILE A 112 -21.05 7.21 -6.32
C ILE A 112 -20.06 8.08 -5.55
N LEU A 113 -19.34 7.52 -4.57
CA LEU A 113 -18.31 8.22 -3.81
C LEU A 113 -17.20 8.76 -4.72
N MET A 114 -16.77 7.98 -5.70
CA MET A 114 -15.79 8.43 -6.70
C MET A 114 -16.32 9.59 -7.56
N CYS A 115 -17.61 9.58 -7.93
CA CYS A 115 -18.25 10.69 -8.61
C CYS A 115 -18.24 11.96 -7.76
N ILE A 116 -18.60 11.87 -6.48
CA ILE A 116 -18.57 12.99 -5.54
C ILE A 116 -17.13 13.54 -5.41
N GLN A 117 -16.15 12.68 -5.22
CA GLN A 117 -14.73 13.07 -5.07
C GLN A 117 -14.19 13.80 -6.30
N THR A 118 -14.63 13.42 -7.49
CA THR A 118 -14.12 13.95 -8.77
C THR A 118 -15.01 15.05 -9.37
N GLY A 119 -16.11 15.42 -8.71
CA GLY A 119 -17.07 16.40 -9.20
C GLY A 119 -17.81 15.94 -10.47
N LYS A 120 -18.08 14.63 -10.57
CA LYS A 120 -18.75 13.99 -11.70
C LYS A 120 -20.10 13.41 -11.29
N THR A 121 -20.90 13.02 -12.28
CA THR A 121 -22.17 12.30 -12.10
C THR A 121 -22.07 10.88 -12.68
N LEU A 122 -23.00 10.00 -12.33
CA LEU A 122 -23.03 8.64 -12.87
C LEU A 122 -23.26 8.60 -14.40
N THR A 123 -23.85 9.65 -14.97
CA THR A 123 -24.13 9.78 -16.40
C THR A 123 -22.95 10.30 -17.21
N ASP A 124 -21.91 10.84 -16.55
CA ASP A 124 -20.73 11.33 -17.24
C ASP A 124 -19.93 10.15 -17.85
N GLU A 125 -19.67 10.20 -19.15
CA GLU A 125 -18.92 9.17 -19.87
C GLU A 125 -17.44 9.14 -19.41
N ASN A 126 -16.83 10.31 -19.22
CA ASN A 126 -15.41 10.48 -18.82
C ASN A 126 -15.25 10.58 -17.29
N ARG A 127 -15.80 9.65 -16.53
CA ARG A 127 -15.61 9.55 -15.08
C ARG A 127 -14.69 8.40 -14.71
N MET A 128 -14.07 8.50 -13.56
CA MET A 128 -13.32 7.38 -12.97
C MET A 128 -14.29 6.25 -12.63
N ARG A 129 -13.94 5.02 -13.00
CA ARG A 129 -14.72 3.80 -12.72
C ARG A 129 -13.79 2.71 -12.26
N MET A 130 -14.25 1.87 -11.33
CA MET A 130 -13.61 0.59 -11.10
C MET A 130 -14.02 -0.37 -12.22
N SER A 131 -13.04 -1.14 -12.74
CA SER A 131 -13.28 -2.12 -13.81
C SER A 131 -13.79 -3.46 -13.27
N THR A 132 -13.99 -3.58 -11.96
CA THR A 132 -14.35 -4.81 -11.28
C THR A 132 -15.18 -4.51 -10.02
N ASP A 133 -15.99 -5.47 -9.60
CA ASP A 133 -16.72 -5.48 -8.33
C ASP A 133 -16.02 -6.36 -7.26
N GLN A 134 -14.77 -6.77 -7.52
CA GLN A 134 -14.04 -7.74 -6.70
C GLN A 134 -13.20 -7.12 -5.59
N LEU A 135 -13.33 -5.82 -5.32
CA LEU A 135 -12.53 -5.06 -4.35
C LEU A 135 -13.18 -5.00 -2.95
N TYR A 136 -13.95 -6.01 -2.60
CA TYR A 136 -14.59 -6.14 -1.28
C TYR A 136 -13.73 -6.96 -0.31
N VAL A 137 -14.11 -6.98 0.96
CA VAL A 137 -13.43 -7.78 1.99
C VAL A 137 -13.83 -9.24 1.80
N LYS A 138 -13.00 -10.01 1.11
CA LYS A 138 -13.19 -11.43 0.87
C LYS A 138 -12.89 -12.26 2.12
N SER A 139 -13.64 -13.34 2.30
CA SER A 139 -13.34 -14.39 3.27
C SER A 139 -12.05 -15.14 2.88
N GLU A 140 -11.47 -15.87 3.83
CA GLU A 140 -10.33 -16.74 3.59
C GLU A 140 -10.61 -17.78 2.49
N ASP A 141 -11.81 -18.39 2.51
CA ASP A 141 -12.20 -19.38 1.50
C ASP A 141 -12.26 -18.78 0.09
N GLU A 142 -12.78 -17.57 -0.06
CA GLU A 142 -12.80 -16.85 -1.33
C GLU A 142 -11.39 -16.51 -1.81
N MET A 143 -10.50 -16.08 -0.89
CA MET A 143 -9.11 -15.82 -1.23
C MET A 143 -8.36 -17.09 -1.62
N ARG A 144 -8.60 -18.22 -0.92
CA ARG A 144 -8.04 -19.53 -1.28
C ARG A 144 -8.55 -20.03 -2.64
N ALA A 145 -9.82 -19.78 -2.95
CA ALA A 145 -10.39 -20.11 -4.26
C ALA A 145 -9.78 -19.26 -5.39
N ALA A 146 -9.52 -17.97 -5.15
CA ALA A 146 -8.88 -17.07 -6.10
C ALA A 146 -7.38 -17.40 -6.32
N PHE A 147 -6.70 -17.90 -5.29
CA PHE A 147 -5.26 -18.18 -5.32
C PHE A 147 -4.93 -19.63 -4.88
N PRO A 148 -5.43 -20.65 -5.58
CA PRO A 148 -5.32 -22.05 -5.12
C PRO A 148 -3.88 -22.58 -5.01
N ASN A 149 -2.92 -21.92 -5.69
CA ASN A 149 -1.52 -22.33 -5.71
C ASN A 149 -0.61 -21.48 -4.80
N PHE A 150 -1.19 -20.64 -3.92
CA PHE A 150 -0.47 -19.65 -3.11
C PHE A 150 -0.92 -19.67 -1.65
N ALA A 151 -1.16 -20.85 -1.09
CA ALA A 151 -1.62 -21.00 0.28
C ALA A 151 -0.68 -20.32 1.29
N ASP A 152 0.63 -20.49 1.12
CA ASP A 152 1.66 -19.87 1.93
C ASP A 152 1.67 -18.34 1.85
N ALA A 153 1.32 -17.78 0.70
CA ALA A 153 1.22 -16.33 0.52
C ALA A 153 -0.07 -15.75 1.12
N ILE A 154 -1.14 -16.55 1.24
CA ILE A 154 -2.35 -16.18 1.97
C ILE A 154 -2.08 -16.20 3.49
N GLU A 155 -1.49 -17.27 4.01
CA GLU A 155 -1.14 -17.41 5.43
C GLU A 155 -0.19 -16.31 5.92
N ARG A 156 0.63 -15.77 5.02
CA ARG A 156 1.56 -14.68 5.31
C ARG A 156 0.86 -13.38 5.70
N THR A 157 -0.40 -13.18 5.35
CA THR A 157 -1.16 -12.01 5.83
C THR A 157 -1.31 -12.02 7.35
N GLU A 158 -1.56 -13.19 7.93
CA GLU A 158 -1.63 -13.35 9.38
C GLU A 158 -0.25 -13.18 10.03
N GLU A 159 0.81 -13.79 9.45
CA GLU A 159 2.19 -13.58 9.92
C GLU A 159 2.53 -12.09 10.00
N ILE A 160 2.21 -11.33 8.95
CA ILE A 160 2.45 -9.89 8.91
C ILE A 160 1.62 -9.17 9.97
N ALA A 161 0.33 -9.52 10.11
CA ALA A 161 -0.55 -8.90 11.10
C ALA A 161 -0.06 -9.13 12.53
N GLN A 162 0.39 -10.35 12.86
CA GLN A 162 0.94 -10.68 14.18
C GLN A 162 2.23 -9.91 14.50
N ARG A 163 3.00 -9.55 13.48
CA ARG A 163 4.23 -8.73 13.63
C ARG A 163 3.93 -7.25 13.83
N CYS A 164 2.77 -6.77 13.44
CA CYS A 164 2.37 -5.37 13.57
C CYS A 164 1.85 -5.11 15.00
N GLN A 165 2.75 -4.66 15.88
CA GLN A 165 2.44 -4.32 17.27
C GLN A 165 2.63 -2.81 17.44
N VAL A 166 1.54 -2.04 17.46
CA VAL A 166 1.56 -0.58 17.57
C VAL A 166 0.70 -0.16 18.74
N GLU A 167 1.30 0.50 19.72
CA GLU A 167 0.59 1.07 20.87
C GLU A 167 0.63 2.61 20.80
N PHE A 168 -0.51 3.23 21.08
CA PHE A 168 -0.61 4.67 21.17
C PHE A 168 -0.72 5.10 22.63
N ASP A 169 0.24 5.90 23.10
CA ASP A 169 0.21 6.49 24.44
C ASP A 169 -0.63 7.78 24.43
N PHE A 170 -1.89 7.66 24.80
CA PHE A 170 -2.81 8.79 24.94
C PHE A 170 -2.66 9.57 26.26
N SER A 171 -1.78 9.14 27.17
CA SER A 171 -1.55 9.84 28.45
C SER A 171 -0.71 11.10 28.26
N LYS A 172 -0.02 11.25 27.13
CA LYS A 172 0.88 12.38 26.85
C LYS A 172 0.24 13.35 25.87
N THR A 173 0.25 14.62 26.24
CA THR A 173 -0.13 15.70 25.33
C THR A 173 1.13 16.32 24.72
N TYR A 174 1.26 16.24 23.39
CA TYR A 174 2.37 16.83 22.65
C TYR A 174 1.98 18.22 22.16
N LEU A 175 2.18 19.24 22.99
CA LEU A 175 2.03 20.63 22.58
C LEU A 175 3.35 21.16 22.02
N PRO A 176 3.32 22.04 21.00
CA PRO A 176 4.52 22.73 20.54
C PRO A 176 5.12 23.54 21.68
N ALA A 177 6.39 23.30 21.99
CA ALA A 177 7.11 24.14 22.94
C ALA A 177 7.68 25.34 22.18
N PHE A 178 7.26 26.55 22.57
CA PHE A 178 7.87 27.77 22.08
C PHE A 178 9.13 28.06 22.91
N PRO A 179 10.31 28.23 22.29
CA PRO A 179 11.53 28.58 23.02
C PRO A 179 11.39 29.99 23.56
N LEU A 180 11.33 30.12 24.87
CA LEU A 180 11.29 31.41 25.55
C LEU A 180 12.72 31.93 25.79
N PRO A 181 12.93 33.25 25.75
CA PRO A 181 14.16 33.85 26.26
C PRO A 181 14.37 33.50 27.74
N GLU A 182 15.65 33.48 28.16
CA GLU A 182 16.01 33.16 29.54
C GLU A 182 15.37 34.14 30.54
N GLY A 183 14.68 33.60 31.53
CA GLY A 183 13.96 34.35 32.56
C GLY A 183 12.52 34.72 32.24
N GLU A 184 12.04 34.44 31.02
CA GLU A 184 10.65 34.71 30.60
C GLU A 184 9.73 33.52 30.88
N THR A 185 8.43 33.85 31.10
CA THR A 185 7.34 32.88 31.21
C THR A 185 6.42 33.01 30.01
N ASN A 186 5.67 31.95 29.68
CA ASN A 186 4.69 31.98 28.56
C ASN A 186 3.73 33.15 28.67
N VAL A 187 3.28 33.48 29.90
CA VAL A 187 2.34 34.55 30.14
C VAL A 187 3.00 35.95 30.08
N GLY A 188 4.26 36.05 30.54
CA GLY A 188 5.01 37.31 30.50
C GLY A 188 5.52 37.70 29.11
N TYR A 189 5.69 36.68 28.23
CA TYR A 189 6.16 36.91 26.85
C TYR A 189 5.03 37.21 25.85
N LEU A 190 3.77 36.83 26.17
CA LEU A 190 2.58 37.17 25.39
C LEU A 190 2.11 38.59 25.68
#